data_735ca794ae59b566b5a2b23d3568cf99
#
_entry.id   735ca794ae59b566b5a2b23d3568cf99
#
_cell.length_a   1.000
_cell.length_b   1.000
_cell.length_c   1.000
_cell.angle_alpha   90.00
_cell.angle_beta   90.00
_cell.angle_gamma   90.00
#
_symmetry.space_group_name_H-M   'P 1'
#
loop_
_entity.id
_entity.type
_entity.pdbx_description
1 polymer ?
#
loop_
_entity_poly.entity_id
_entity_poly.type
_entity_poly.pdbx_seq_one_letter_code
_entity_poly.pdbx_strand_id
1 'polypeptide(L)'
;MITKTPDGHIEISKGIAGGKPRVAGHRITVQNIVVWHELLGRSADEIAAEYVLTLADVYAALAYYYDHRVEIDKSIEDSKSFVETLRQKTPSKVSQKLNEQKA
;
A
#
# COMPACT_ATOMS: atom_id res chain seq x y z
N MET A 1 -11.83 6.07 -16.54
CA MET A 1 -10.74 5.78 -17.48
C MET A 1 -9.61 5.06 -16.74
N ILE A 2 -9.10 3.99 -17.32
CA ILE A 2 -8.01 3.21 -16.73
C ILE A 2 -6.70 3.56 -17.42
N THR A 3 -5.69 3.92 -16.64
CA THR A 3 -4.34 4.15 -17.14
C THR A 3 -3.46 2.99 -16.70
N LYS A 4 -2.72 2.40 -17.62
CA LYS A 4 -1.81 1.29 -17.33
C LYS A 4 -0.39 1.64 -17.71
N THR A 5 0.57 1.09 -16.95
CA THR A 5 1.98 1.17 -17.33
C THR A 5 2.21 0.35 -18.62
N PRO A 6 3.30 0.62 -19.37
CA PRO A 6 3.58 -0.12 -20.59
C PRO A 6 3.67 -1.64 -20.41
N ASP A 7 4.11 -2.12 -19.25
CA ASP A 7 4.18 -3.55 -18.96
C ASP A 7 2.82 -4.16 -18.59
N GLY A 8 1.79 -3.32 -18.38
CA GLY A 8 0.45 -3.78 -18.04
C GLY A 8 0.26 -4.25 -16.61
N HIS A 9 1.29 -4.17 -15.76
CA HIS A 9 1.20 -4.66 -14.38
C HIS A 9 0.59 -3.67 -13.40
N ILE A 10 0.72 -2.37 -13.66
CA ILE A 10 0.22 -1.33 -12.77
C ILE A 10 -0.84 -0.52 -13.50
N GLU A 11 -1.96 -0.30 -12.84
CA GLU A 11 -3.03 0.51 -13.41
C GLU A 11 -3.56 1.51 -12.39
N ILE A 12 -4.12 2.60 -12.90
CA ILE A 12 -4.73 3.65 -12.10
C ILE A 12 -6.14 3.84 -12.63
N SER A 13 -7.13 3.71 -11.76
CA SER A 13 -8.54 3.90 -12.11
C SER A 13 -9.18 4.83 -11.11
N LYS A 14 -9.80 5.89 -11.60
CA LYS A 14 -10.56 6.80 -10.76
C LYS A 14 -11.69 6.00 -10.10
N GLY A 15 -11.82 6.15 -8.78
CA GLY A 15 -12.87 5.47 -8.03
C GLY A 15 -12.49 4.09 -7.51
N ILE A 16 -11.31 3.57 -7.85
CA ILE A 16 -10.80 2.32 -7.28
C ILE A 16 -9.54 2.65 -6.48
N ALA A 17 -9.51 2.21 -5.21
CA ALA A 17 -8.40 2.46 -4.28
C ALA A 17 -8.03 3.95 -4.20
N GLY A 18 -9.03 4.84 -4.30
CA GLY A 18 -8.81 6.28 -4.24
C GLY A 18 -8.04 6.84 -5.41
N GLY A 19 -7.99 6.14 -6.54
CA GLY A 19 -7.21 6.54 -7.70
C GLY A 19 -5.72 6.27 -7.58
N LYS A 20 -5.30 5.52 -6.55
CA LYS A 20 -3.89 5.21 -6.36
C LYS A 20 -3.41 4.13 -7.34
N PRO A 21 -2.13 4.15 -7.71
CA PRO A 21 -1.55 3.08 -8.51
C PRO A 21 -1.72 1.73 -7.81
N ARG A 22 -2.18 0.74 -8.54
CA ARG A 22 -2.42 -0.60 -8.00
C ARG A 22 -2.01 -1.67 -8.98
N VAL A 23 -1.86 -2.90 -8.48
CA VAL A 23 -1.59 -4.05 -9.33
C VAL A 23 -2.82 -4.28 -10.22
N ALA A 24 -2.59 -4.43 -11.52
CA ALA A 24 -3.67 -4.61 -12.50
C ALA A 24 -4.57 -5.80 -12.12
N GLY A 25 -5.88 -5.57 -12.10
CA GLY A 25 -6.85 -6.59 -11.74
C GLY A 25 -7.02 -6.82 -10.24
N HIS A 26 -6.30 -6.09 -9.40
CA HIS A 26 -6.35 -6.24 -7.94
C HIS A 26 -6.62 -4.90 -7.28
N ARG A 27 -7.04 -4.94 -6.01
CA ARG A 27 -7.15 -3.73 -5.19
C ARG A 27 -5.88 -3.44 -4.40
N ILE A 28 -4.87 -4.28 -4.53
CA ILE A 28 -3.58 -4.10 -3.86
C ILE A 28 -2.84 -2.98 -4.56
N THR A 29 -2.50 -1.94 -3.79
CA THR A 29 -1.81 -0.76 -4.33
C THR A 29 -0.30 -0.94 -4.31
N VAL A 30 0.39 -0.15 -5.13
CA VAL A 30 1.85 -0.05 -5.06
C VAL A 30 2.26 0.35 -3.65
N GLN A 31 1.55 1.29 -3.03
CA GLN A 31 1.82 1.73 -1.66
C GLN A 31 1.76 0.56 -0.67
N ASN A 32 0.78 -0.33 -0.78
CA ASN A 32 0.70 -1.52 0.07
C ASN A 32 1.96 -2.38 -0.04
N ILE A 33 2.38 -2.65 -1.28
CA ILE A 33 3.56 -3.49 -1.54
C ILE A 33 4.83 -2.83 -0.99
N VAL A 34 4.96 -1.52 -1.15
CA VAL A 34 6.10 -0.77 -0.61
C VAL A 34 6.17 -0.88 0.91
N VAL A 35 5.03 -0.71 1.58
CA VAL A 35 4.98 -0.82 3.04
C VAL A 35 5.39 -2.22 3.48
N TRP A 36 4.86 -3.25 2.86
CA TRP A 36 5.18 -4.63 3.23
C TRP A 36 6.65 -4.97 2.96
N HIS A 37 7.18 -4.56 1.83
CA HIS A 37 8.53 -4.91 1.42
C HIS A 37 9.59 -4.02 2.06
N GLU A 38 9.45 -2.70 1.93
CA GLU A 38 10.51 -1.77 2.36
C GLU A 38 10.44 -1.44 3.85
N LEU A 39 9.23 -1.34 4.41
CA LEU A 39 9.07 -0.94 5.81
C LEU A 39 8.95 -2.15 6.74
N LEU A 40 8.29 -3.21 6.32
CA LEU A 40 8.08 -4.40 7.16
C LEU A 40 9.07 -5.52 6.84
N GLY A 41 9.89 -5.37 5.81
CA GLY A 41 10.94 -6.34 5.50
C GLY A 41 10.46 -7.66 4.93
N ARG A 42 9.25 -7.72 4.39
CA ARG A 42 8.73 -8.95 3.79
C ARG A 42 9.33 -9.16 2.41
N SER A 43 9.65 -10.40 2.07
CA SER A 43 10.22 -10.71 0.76
C SER A 43 9.15 -10.62 -0.34
N ALA A 44 9.62 -10.42 -1.58
CA ALA A 44 8.72 -10.41 -2.73
C ALA A 44 7.99 -11.74 -2.87
N ASP A 45 8.66 -12.86 -2.59
CA ASP A 45 8.07 -14.19 -2.63
C ASP A 45 6.93 -14.34 -1.62
N GLU A 46 7.13 -13.86 -0.40
CA GLU A 46 6.10 -13.90 0.64
C GLU A 46 4.88 -13.07 0.25
N ILE A 47 5.10 -11.88 -0.28
CA ILE A 47 4.02 -10.99 -0.71
C ILE A 47 3.22 -11.64 -1.85
N ALA A 48 3.92 -12.16 -2.85
CA ALA A 48 3.29 -12.81 -4.00
C ALA A 48 2.43 -13.99 -3.54
N ALA A 49 2.96 -14.84 -2.66
CA ALA A 49 2.24 -16.02 -2.18
C ALA A 49 1.00 -15.63 -1.36
N GLU A 50 1.14 -14.66 -0.46
CA GLU A 50 0.06 -14.29 0.45
C GLU A 50 -1.13 -13.64 -0.27
N TYR A 51 -0.85 -12.80 -1.26
CA TYR A 51 -1.89 -12.04 -1.95
C TYR A 51 -2.22 -12.58 -3.34
N VAL A 52 -1.70 -13.75 -3.68
CA VAL A 52 -1.94 -14.42 -4.96
C VAL A 52 -1.56 -13.52 -6.15
N LEU A 53 -0.38 -12.93 -6.05
CA LEU A 53 0.21 -12.12 -7.10
C LEU A 53 1.34 -12.88 -7.75
N THR A 54 1.73 -12.48 -8.96
CA THR A 54 2.95 -13.00 -9.56
C THR A 54 4.15 -12.22 -9.03
N LEU A 55 5.33 -12.81 -9.09
CA LEU A 55 6.55 -12.08 -8.77
C LEU A 55 6.73 -10.87 -9.68
N ALA A 56 6.34 -11.01 -10.96
CA ALA A 56 6.39 -9.90 -11.91
C ALA A 56 5.52 -8.72 -11.43
N ASP A 57 4.34 -9.00 -10.88
CA ASP A 57 3.48 -7.96 -10.31
C ASP A 57 4.16 -7.23 -9.17
N VAL A 58 4.79 -7.98 -8.26
CA VAL A 58 5.46 -7.39 -7.09
C VAL A 58 6.65 -6.54 -7.52
N TYR A 59 7.50 -7.07 -8.40
CA TYR A 59 8.66 -6.32 -8.89
C TYR A 59 8.26 -5.11 -9.73
N ALA A 60 7.19 -5.22 -10.53
CA ALA A 60 6.68 -4.08 -11.28
C ALA A 60 6.20 -2.97 -10.34
N ALA A 61 5.55 -3.33 -9.23
CA ALA A 61 5.12 -2.37 -8.23
C ALA A 61 6.31 -1.68 -7.57
N LEU A 62 7.36 -2.42 -7.24
CA LEU A 62 8.58 -1.85 -6.67
C LEU A 62 9.30 -0.95 -7.67
N ALA A 63 9.36 -1.35 -8.95
CA ALA A 63 9.93 -0.51 -10.00
C ALA A 63 9.15 0.78 -10.17
N TYR A 64 7.82 0.69 -10.17
CA TYR A 64 6.96 1.88 -10.21
C TYR A 64 7.26 2.81 -9.04
N TYR A 65 7.41 2.25 -7.85
CA TYR A 65 7.73 3.03 -6.67
C TYR A 65 9.05 3.81 -6.85
N TYR A 66 10.10 3.15 -7.33
CA TYR A 66 11.38 3.82 -7.50
C TYR A 66 11.33 4.92 -8.55
N ASP A 67 10.45 4.81 -9.53
CA ASP A 67 10.23 5.88 -10.52
C ASP A 67 9.33 7.01 -10.00
N HIS A 68 8.58 6.77 -8.91
CA HIS A 68 7.60 7.72 -8.36
C HIS A 68 7.76 7.87 -6.85
N ARG A 69 8.99 7.84 -6.34
CA ARG A 69 9.26 7.79 -4.90
C ARG A 69 8.66 8.97 -4.14
N VAL A 70 8.81 10.17 -4.67
CA VAL A 70 8.32 11.37 -3.97
C VAL A 70 6.81 11.29 -3.74
N GLU A 71 6.08 10.92 -4.78
CA GLU A 71 4.62 10.82 -4.71
C GLU A 71 4.16 9.73 -3.73
N ILE A 72 4.77 8.55 -3.83
CA ILE A 72 4.37 7.41 -3.02
C ILE A 72 4.81 7.57 -1.58
N ASP A 73 6.02 8.07 -1.33
CA ASP A 73 6.49 8.36 0.02
C ASP A 73 5.58 9.38 0.70
N LYS A 74 5.15 10.40 -0.04
CA LYS A 74 4.21 11.38 0.48
C LYS A 74 2.86 10.74 0.81
N SER A 75 2.37 9.86 -0.05
CA SER A 75 1.11 9.16 0.18
C SER A 75 1.18 8.28 1.43
N ILE A 76 2.30 7.59 1.64
CA ILE A 76 2.52 6.79 2.85
C ILE A 76 2.51 7.69 4.09
N GLU A 77 3.23 8.81 4.04
CA GLU A 77 3.32 9.75 5.15
C GLU A 77 1.96 10.38 5.46
N ASP A 78 1.20 10.76 4.43
CA ASP A 78 -0.14 11.31 4.62
C ASP A 78 -1.06 10.29 5.27
N SER A 79 -0.96 9.01 4.90
CA SER A 79 -1.74 7.95 5.51
C SER A 79 -1.40 7.76 6.99
N LYS A 80 -0.12 7.82 7.34
CA LYS A 80 0.32 7.74 8.73
C LYS A 80 -0.22 8.92 9.55
N SER A 81 -0.11 10.13 9.01
CA SER A 81 -0.60 11.33 9.67
C SER A 81 -2.11 11.28 9.89
N PHE A 82 -2.84 10.77 8.90
CA PHE A 82 -4.28 10.61 8.99
C PHE A 82 -4.67 9.63 10.10
N VAL A 83 -4.01 8.47 10.15
CA VAL A 83 -4.26 7.47 11.18
C VAL A 83 -3.94 8.03 12.56
N GLU A 84 -2.83 8.75 12.69
CA GLU A 84 -2.43 9.37 13.94
C GLU A 84 -3.46 10.41 14.40
N THR A 85 -3.96 11.22 13.48
CA THR A 85 -5.01 12.21 13.77
C THR A 85 -6.29 11.52 14.25
N LEU A 86 -6.69 10.43 13.61
CA LEU A 86 -7.85 9.67 14.03
C LEU A 86 -7.68 9.09 15.43
N ARG A 87 -6.50 8.60 15.76
CA ARG A 87 -6.20 8.09 17.10
C ARG A 87 -6.36 9.17 18.16
N GLN A 88 -5.89 10.39 17.86
CA GLN A 88 -5.99 11.51 18.79
C GLN A 88 -7.43 11.97 18.99
N LYS A 89 -8.23 11.96 17.93
CA LYS A 89 -9.62 12.40 17.99
C LYS A 89 -10.57 11.37 18.58
N THR A 90 -10.27 10.09 18.43
CA THR A 90 -11.10 9.01 18.95
C THR A 90 -10.25 8.05 19.78
N PRO A 91 -9.71 8.53 20.93
CA PRO A 91 -8.78 7.72 21.71
C PRO A 91 -9.40 6.54 22.44
N SER A 92 -10.72 6.57 22.66
CA SER A 92 -11.32 5.71 23.66
C SER A 92 -11.43 4.24 23.29
N LYS A 93 -11.92 3.90 22.10
CA LYS A 93 -12.21 2.49 21.80
C LYS A 93 -11.02 1.73 21.22
N VAL A 94 -10.34 2.31 20.24
CA VAL A 94 -9.23 1.62 19.58
C VAL A 94 -8.01 1.58 20.50
N SER A 95 -7.69 2.69 21.16
CA SER A 95 -6.57 2.75 22.08
C SER A 95 -6.73 1.86 23.29
N GLN A 96 -7.94 1.78 23.85
CA GLN A 96 -8.21 0.89 24.96
C GLN A 96 -8.04 -0.58 24.57
N LYS A 97 -8.56 -0.98 23.42
CA LYS A 97 -8.39 -2.35 22.95
C LYS A 97 -6.92 -2.71 22.72
N LEU A 98 -6.13 -1.80 22.17
CA LEU A 98 -4.72 -2.01 21.99
C LEU A 98 -3.98 -2.13 23.31
N ASN A 99 -4.35 -1.33 24.30
CA ASN A 99 -3.76 -1.39 25.63
C ASN A 99 -4.13 -2.69 26.34
N GLU A 100 -5.37 -3.15 26.22
CA GLU A 100 -5.81 -4.41 26.78
C GLU A 100 -5.04 -5.59 26.17
N GLN A 101 -4.77 -5.55 24.88
CA GLN A 101 -4.01 -6.61 24.20
C GLN A 101 -2.54 -6.62 24.59
N LYS A 102 -2.01 -5.51 25.06
CA LYS A 102 -0.61 -5.41 25.49
C LYS A 102 -0.40 -5.85 26.96
N ALA A 103 -1.46 -5.98 27.70
CA ALA A 103 -1.37 -6.32 29.12
C ALA A 103 -1.00 -7.81 29.38
#